data_673982ef13c54bb482895e4b4da771a4
#
_entry.id   673982ef13c54bb482895e4b4da771a4
#
_cell.length_a   1.000
_cell.length_b   1.000
_cell.length_c   1.000
_cell.angle_alpha   90.00
_cell.angle_beta   90.00
_cell.angle_gamma   90.00
#
_symmetry.space_group_name_H-M   'P 1'
#
loop_
_entity.id
_entity.type
_entity.pdbx_description
1 polymer ?
#
loop_
_entity_poly.entity_id
_entity_poly.type
_entity_poly.pdbx_seq_one_letter_code
_entity_poly.pdbx_strand_id
1 'polypeptide(L)'
;SSAASDVYKRQFLDSEMEQILCFDTAVDAEKFCNEKSAIFVVLPEEDTTKYFMVSLIIQNLYREILTVADENGGRLKNRVVFFADELGSCPPIQSLELMFSASRSRGLMLVPIVQSITGQLQKNYGKEGSEIIVDNCQVNIFGGFAPASQTAEELSKALGSRTVMSGSISRGKNDPSQSLQMMERP
;
A
#
# COMPACT_ATOMS: atom_id res chain seq x y z
N SER A 1 -7.38 5.13 40.05
CA SER A 1 -7.08 4.13 39.01
C SER A 1 -8.19 3.10 39.03
N SER A 2 -8.99 3.04 37.98
CA SER A 2 -10.15 2.19 37.99
C SER A 2 -9.83 0.81 37.48
N ALA A 3 -10.48 -0.22 38.00
CA ALA A 3 -10.40 -1.63 37.57
C ALA A 3 -10.56 -1.80 36.05
N ALA A 4 -11.25 -0.91 35.36
CA ALA A 4 -11.38 -0.88 33.92
C ALA A 4 -10.03 -0.62 33.20
N SER A 5 -9.17 0.25 33.75
CA SER A 5 -7.83 0.52 33.21
C SER A 5 -6.92 -0.71 33.30
N ASP A 6 -7.07 -1.52 34.36
CA ASP A 6 -6.26 -2.72 34.55
C ASP A 6 -6.76 -3.89 33.70
N VAL A 7 -8.04 -3.97 33.40
CA VAL A 7 -8.61 -4.93 32.47
C VAL A 7 -8.16 -4.63 31.04
N TYR A 8 -8.14 -3.35 30.62
CA TYR A 8 -7.60 -2.95 29.33
C TYR A 8 -6.10 -3.28 29.20
N LYS A 9 -5.32 -3.01 30.22
CA LYS A 9 -3.88 -3.35 30.22
C LYS A 9 -3.64 -4.86 30.14
N ARG A 10 -4.47 -5.68 30.79
CA ARG A 10 -4.35 -7.15 30.73
C ARG A 10 -4.80 -7.74 29.39
N GLN A 11 -5.75 -7.13 28.69
CA GLN A 11 -6.14 -7.56 27.34
C GLN A 11 -5.06 -7.28 26.28
N PHE A 12 -4.17 -6.32 26.54
CA PHE A 12 -3.05 -6.00 25.65
C PHE A 12 -1.79 -6.84 25.89
N LEU A 13 -1.69 -7.51 27.04
CA LEU A 13 -0.52 -8.30 27.44
C LEU A 13 -0.89 -9.78 27.49
N ASP A 14 -1.05 -10.37 26.32
CA ASP A 14 -0.94 -11.82 26.14
C ASP A 14 0.54 -12.23 26.31
N SER A 15 0.82 -13.43 26.84
CA SER A 15 2.19 -13.90 27.08
C SER A 15 3.08 -13.88 25.83
N GLU A 16 2.50 -14.05 24.65
CA GLU A 16 3.22 -13.93 23.38
C GLU A 16 3.56 -12.46 23.05
N MET A 17 2.65 -11.52 23.35
CA MET A 17 2.92 -10.08 23.18
C MET A 17 3.96 -9.58 24.16
N GLU A 18 3.93 -10.07 25.40
CA GLU A 18 4.95 -9.75 26.39
C GLU A 18 6.33 -10.23 25.93
N GLN A 19 6.40 -11.41 25.32
CA GLN A 19 7.63 -11.90 24.71
C GLN A 19 8.11 -11.02 23.55
N ILE A 20 7.23 -10.60 22.66
CA ILE A 20 7.60 -9.73 21.53
C ILE A 20 8.03 -8.32 22.00
N LEU A 21 7.39 -7.78 23.04
CA LEU A 21 7.68 -6.43 23.55
C LEU A 21 8.85 -6.37 24.53
N CYS A 22 9.12 -7.44 25.27
CA CYS A 22 10.15 -7.47 26.32
C CYS A 22 11.46 -8.11 25.89
N PHE A 23 11.47 -8.85 24.76
CA PHE A 23 12.73 -9.34 24.22
C PHE A 23 13.37 -8.25 23.35
N ASP A 24 14.62 -7.97 23.66
CA ASP A 24 15.53 -7.20 22.83
C ASP A 24 15.37 -7.63 21.37
N THR A 25 15.09 -6.70 20.49
CA THR A 25 14.78 -7.03 19.10
C THR A 25 15.95 -7.81 18.52
N ALA A 26 15.70 -9.07 18.15
CA ALA A 26 16.68 -9.91 17.47
C ALA A 26 17.10 -9.35 16.08
N VAL A 27 16.57 -8.21 15.71
CA VAL A 27 16.82 -7.52 14.45
C VAL A 27 17.76 -6.34 14.71
N ASP A 28 19.01 -6.55 14.40
CA ASP A 28 20.02 -5.50 14.30
C ASP A 28 19.84 -4.79 12.95
N ALA A 29 19.33 -3.57 12.97
CA ALA A 29 19.05 -2.81 11.78
C ALA A 29 20.33 -2.46 10.99
N GLU A 30 21.45 -2.22 11.65
CA GLU A 30 22.73 -1.95 10.99
C GLU A 30 23.18 -3.18 10.22
N LYS A 31 23.17 -4.35 10.86
CA LYS A 31 23.49 -5.63 10.21
C LYS A 31 22.51 -5.93 9.07
N PHE A 32 21.23 -5.74 9.29
CA PHE A 32 20.21 -5.95 8.28
C PHE A 32 20.43 -5.08 7.02
N CYS A 33 20.77 -3.80 7.21
CA CYS A 33 21.00 -2.88 6.10
C CYS A 33 22.34 -3.10 5.37
N ASN A 34 23.33 -3.65 6.04
CA ASN A 34 24.69 -3.81 5.50
C ASN A 34 24.96 -5.23 4.97
N GLU A 35 24.20 -6.24 5.40
CA GLU A 35 24.35 -7.63 4.95
C GLU A 35 23.19 -8.05 4.05
N LYS A 36 23.40 -9.12 3.26
CA LYS A 36 22.35 -9.72 2.46
C LYS A 36 21.45 -10.58 3.36
N SER A 37 20.33 -10.05 3.73
CA SER A 37 19.39 -10.66 4.68
C SER A 37 17.94 -10.38 4.31
N ALA A 38 17.00 -11.10 4.93
CA ALA A 38 15.56 -10.88 4.78
C ALA A 38 14.87 -11.08 6.13
N ILE A 39 13.89 -10.21 6.39
CA ILE A 39 13.00 -10.29 7.54
C ILE A 39 11.61 -10.62 7.02
N PHE A 40 10.98 -11.65 7.58
CA PHE A 40 9.61 -12.04 7.26
C PHE A 40 8.71 -11.73 8.46
N VAL A 41 7.71 -10.90 8.24
CA VAL A 41 6.66 -10.62 9.22
C VAL A 41 5.42 -11.38 8.77
N VAL A 42 5.09 -12.47 9.47
CA VAL A 42 3.96 -13.33 9.15
C VAL A 42 2.83 -13.03 10.14
N LEU A 43 1.65 -12.72 9.61
CA LEU A 43 0.45 -12.47 10.40
C LEU A 43 -0.47 -13.70 10.35
N PRO A 44 -0.97 -14.15 11.51
CA PRO A 44 -2.01 -15.17 11.53
C PRO A 44 -3.32 -14.59 11.00
N GLU A 45 -3.93 -15.24 10.01
CA GLU A 45 -5.19 -14.79 9.40
C GLU A 45 -6.37 -14.84 10.40
N GLU A 46 -6.31 -15.76 11.35
CA GLU A 46 -7.40 -16.04 12.30
C GLU A 46 -7.42 -15.09 13.51
N ASP A 47 -6.30 -14.43 13.85
CA ASP A 47 -6.18 -13.57 15.03
C ASP A 47 -5.86 -12.12 14.65
N THR A 48 -6.92 -11.36 14.39
CA THR A 48 -6.80 -9.93 14.06
C THR A 48 -6.45 -9.05 15.26
N THR A 49 -6.51 -9.58 16.48
CA THR A 49 -6.24 -8.79 17.70
C THR A 49 -4.80 -8.33 17.78
N LYS A 50 -3.87 -9.05 17.17
CA LYS A 50 -2.44 -8.75 17.16
C LYS A 50 -2.00 -7.87 15.97
N TYR A 51 -2.90 -7.56 15.05
CA TYR A 51 -2.55 -6.81 13.83
C TYR A 51 -2.00 -5.40 14.12
N PHE A 52 -2.42 -4.75 15.21
CA PHE A 52 -1.88 -3.45 15.58
C PHE A 52 -0.36 -3.48 15.84
N MET A 53 0.16 -4.63 16.30
CA MET A 53 1.60 -4.82 16.54
C MET A 53 2.43 -4.71 15.27
N VAL A 54 1.86 -5.11 14.13
CA VAL A 54 2.53 -5.00 12.83
C VAL A 54 2.84 -3.55 12.50
N SER A 55 1.88 -2.66 12.72
CA SER A 55 2.11 -1.22 12.53
C SER A 55 3.26 -0.72 13.39
N LEU A 56 3.34 -1.15 14.66
CA LEU A 56 4.41 -0.77 15.57
C LEU A 56 5.77 -1.33 15.15
N ILE A 57 5.82 -2.61 14.76
CA ILE A 57 7.04 -3.28 14.30
C ILE A 57 7.57 -2.58 13.04
N ILE A 58 6.72 -2.35 12.06
CA ILE A 58 7.11 -1.71 10.81
C ILE A 58 7.59 -0.28 11.06
N GLN A 59 6.89 0.49 11.90
CA GLN A 59 7.31 1.86 12.24
C GLN A 59 8.66 1.88 12.97
N ASN A 60 8.88 0.95 13.90
CA ASN A 60 10.14 0.87 14.63
C ASN A 60 11.28 0.51 13.69
N LEU A 61 11.09 -0.55 12.89
CA LEU A 61 12.08 -0.98 11.89
C LEU A 61 12.39 0.15 10.88
N TYR A 62 11.39 0.86 10.42
CA TYR A 62 11.56 2.01 9.54
C TYR A 62 12.43 3.09 10.18
N ARG A 63 12.17 3.46 11.45
CA ARG A 63 12.96 4.45 12.17
C ARG A 63 14.42 4.02 12.31
N GLU A 64 14.67 2.77 12.66
CA GLU A 64 16.03 2.24 12.77
C GLU A 64 16.75 2.24 11.42
N ILE A 65 16.08 1.84 10.34
CA ILE A 65 16.62 1.92 8.97
C ILE A 65 16.97 3.37 8.59
N LEU A 66 16.14 4.35 8.98
CA LEU A 66 16.45 5.76 8.75
C LEU A 66 17.67 6.22 9.54
N THR A 67 17.83 5.76 10.78
CA THR A 67 19.03 6.06 11.60
C THR A 67 20.28 5.55 10.89
N VAL A 68 20.27 4.30 10.41
CA VAL A 68 21.39 3.74 9.63
C VAL A 68 21.64 4.56 8.35
N ALA A 69 20.61 5.03 7.68
CA ALA A 69 20.75 5.88 6.50
C ALA A 69 21.40 7.22 6.85
N ASP A 70 21.01 7.85 7.97
CA ASP A 70 21.55 9.13 8.42
C ASP A 70 23.02 9.01 8.81
N GLU A 71 23.42 7.94 9.50
CA GLU A 71 24.81 7.62 9.81
C GLU A 71 25.68 7.39 8.57
N ASN A 72 25.07 6.94 7.48
CA ASN A 72 25.71 6.76 6.18
C ASN A 72 25.59 7.98 5.24
N GLY A 73 25.41 9.18 5.79
CA GLY A 73 25.33 10.41 5.00
C GLY A 73 23.99 10.64 4.33
N GLY A 74 22.92 10.13 4.90
CA GLY A 74 21.54 10.34 4.48
C GLY A 74 20.98 9.26 3.54
N ARG A 75 21.74 8.21 3.25
CA ARG A 75 21.32 7.12 2.37
C ARG A 75 21.91 5.78 2.77
N LEU A 76 21.13 4.71 2.62
CA LEU A 76 21.59 3.34 2.83
C LEU A 76 22.66 2.95 1.80
N LYS A 77 23.69 2.21 2.23
CA LYS A 77 24.71 1.64 1.34
C LYS A 77 24.09 0.59 0.40
N ASN A 78 23.27 -0.29 0.96
CA ASN A 78 22.52 -1.28 0.21
C ASN A 78 21.06 -0.84 0.12
N ARG A 79 20.39 -1.22 -0.96
CA ARG A 79 18.96 -0.97 -1.11
C ARG A 79 18.17 -1.93 -0.20
N VAL A 80 17.29 -1.38 0.61
CA VAL A 80 16.31 -2.15 1.37
C VAL A 80 14.99 -2.14 0.59
N VAL A 81 14.33 -3.27 0.48
CA VAL A 81 13.03 -3.40 -0.20
C VAL A 81 12.02 -3.93 0.80
N PHE A 82 10.91 -3.23 0.93
CA PHE A 82 9.78 -3.63 1.75
C PHE A 82 8.62 -4.07 0.84
N PHE A 83 8.37 -5.36 0.80
CA PHE A 83 7.20 -5.94 0.16
C PHE A 83 6.05 -5.96 1.16
N ALA A 84 5.05 -5.13 0.97
CA ALA A 84 3.85 -5.07 1.79
C ALA A 84 2.76 -5.90 1.11
N ASP A 85 2.89 -7.23 1.23
CA ASP A 85 1.89 -8.15 0.70
C ASP A 85 0.60 -8.03 1.50
N GLU A 86 -0.51 -8.03 0.80
CA GLU A 86 -1.85 -7.81 1.39
C GLU A 86 -1.97 -6.56 2.28
N LEU A 87 -1.28 -5.48 1.91
CA LEU A 87 -1.32 -4.21 2.67
C LEU A 87 -2.75 -3.74 2.97
N GLY A 88 -3.69 -4.04 2.08
CA GLY A 88 -5.10 -3.67 2.25
C GLY A 88 -5.82 -4.42 3.37
N SER A 89 -5.36 -5.60 3.74
CA SER A 89 -5.92 -6.44 4.81
C SER A 89 -5.31 -6.13 6.17
N CYS A 90 -4.12 -5.51 6.18
CA CYS A 90 -3.48 -5.06 7.41
C CYS A 90 -4.17 -3.82 7.98
N PRO A 91 -4.16 -3.63 9.32
CA PRO A 91 -4.56 -2.37 9.89
C PRO A 91 -3.66 -1.24 9.38
N PRO A 92 -4.17 0.00 9.36
CA PRO A 92 -3.38 1.13 8.88
C PRO A 92 -2.03 1.23 9.58
N ILE A 93 -0.96 1.25 8.80
CA ILE A 93 0.38 1.52 9.31
C ILE A 93 0.49 3.03 9.45
N GLN A 94 0.66 3.51 10.67
CA GLN A 94 0.75 4.94 10.93
C GLN A 94 1.92 5.55 10.16
N SER A 95 1.69 6.69 9.54
CA SER A 95 2.69 7.43 8.76
C SER A 95 3.21 6.71 7.50
N LEU A 96 2.45 5.75 6.96
CA LEU A 96 2.84 5.03 5.75
C LEU A 96 3.03 6.00 4.57
N GLU A 97 2.19 7.03 4.45
CA GLU A 97 2.29 8.06 3.41
C GLU A 97 3.62 8.81 3.46
N LEU A 98 4.11 9.10 4.67
CA LEU A 98 5.43 9.71 4.87
C LEU A 98 6.54 8.74 4.49
N MET A 99 6.37 7.44 4.76
CA MET A 99 7.34 6.42 4.33
C MET A 99 7.44 6.41 2.80
N PHE A 100 6.33 6.43 2.07
CA PHE A 100 6.32 6.49 0.61
C PHE A 100 6.99 7.76 0.08
N SER A 101 6.72 8.90 0.68
CA SER A 101 7.28 10.19 0.26
C SER A 101 8.79 10.31 0.49
N ALA A 102 9.30 9.77 1.60
CA ALA A 102 10.69 9.98 2.03
C ALA A 102 11.65 8.83 1.66
N SER A 103 11.15 7.61 1.51
CA SER A 103 11.99 6.40 1.41
C SER A 103 12.92 6.37 0.21
N ARG A 104 12.49 6.91 -0.93
CA ARG A 104 13.26 6.88 -2.18
C ARG A 104 14.64 7.53 -2.03
N SER A 105 14.73 8.69 -1.40
CA SER A 105 15.99 9.41 -1.20
C SER A 105 16.94 8.64 -0.28
N ARG A 106 16.38 7.88 0.66
CA ARG A 106 17.11 7.10 1.66
C ARG A 106 17.60 5.74 1.16
N GLY A 107 17.18 5.30 -0.02
CA GLY A 107 17.53 3.98 -0.57
C GLY A 107 16.60 2.85 -0.15
N LEU A 108 15.45 3.17 0.44
CA LEU A 108 14.39 2.24 0.76
C LEU A 108 13.34 2.25 -0.38
N MET A 109 12.96 1.08 -0.85
CA MET A 109 11.92 0.87 -1.85
C MET A 109 10.70 0.21 -1.18
N LEU A 110 9.53 0.76 -1.43
CA LEU A 110 8.26 0.21 -0.94
C LEU A 110 7.48 -0.38 -2.12
N VAL A 111 6.97 -1.59 -1.93
CA VAL A 111 6.20 -2.33 -2.93
C VAL A 111 4.86 -2.73 -2.29
N PRO A 112 3.83 -1.86 -2.37
CA PRO A 112 2.52 -2.19 -1.83
C PRO A 112 1.80 -3.15 -2.78
N ILE A 113 1.18 -4.19 -2.22
CA ILE A 113 0.33 -5.13 -2.95
C ILE A 113 -1.06 -5.05 -2.34
N VAL A 114 -2.03 -4.69 -3.15
CA VAL A 114 -3.43 -4.51 -2.75
C VAL A 114 -4.37 -5.13 -3.78
N GLN A 115 -5.52 -5.57 -3.33
CA GLN A 115 -6.56 -6.11 -4.22
C GLN A 115 -7.43 -5.01 -4.82
N SER A 116 -7.54 -3.87 -4.13
CA SER A 116 -8.36 -2.73 -4.56
C SER A 116 -7.81 -1.42 -3.98
N ILE A 117 -7.67 -0.41 -4.81
CA ILE A 117 -7.29 0.93 -4.36
C ILE A 117 -8.42 1.50 -3.50
N THR A 118 -9.63 1.54 -4.01
CA THR A 118 -10.78 2.15 -3.31
C THR A 118 -11.25 1.30 -2.13
N GLY A 119 -11.41 -0.01 -2.34
CA GLY A 119 -11.97 -0.91 -1.32
C GLY A 119 -11.04 -1.18 -0.13
N GLN A 120 -9.74 -1.07 -0.33
CA GLN A 120 -8.74 -1.37 0.69
C GLN A 120 -7.87 -0.17 1.04
N LEU A 121 -7.18 0.41 0.06
CA LEU A 121 -6.22 1.48 0.34
C LEU A 121 -6.90 2.74 0.83
N GLN A 122 -7.95 3.22 0.13
CA GLN A 122 -8.72 4.39 0.59
C GLN A 122 -9.47 4.15 1.90
N LYS A 123 -9.93 2.93 2.14
CA LYS A 123 -10.56 2.56 3.40
C LYS A 123 -9.60 2.74 4.58
N ASN A 124 -8.34 2.36 4.41
CA ASN A 124 -7.33 2.37 5.47
C ASN A 124 -6.65 3.74 5.64
N TYR A 125 -6.41 4.47 4.53
CA TYR A 125 -5.60 5.70 4.53
C TYR A 125 -6.39 6.93 4.08
N GLY A 126 -7.68 6.80 3.83
CA GLY A 126 -8.48 7.85 3.23
C GLY A 126 -8.14 8.10 1.76
N LYS A 127 -8.86 9.04 1.13
CA LYS A 127 -8.64 9.38 -0.26
C LYS A 127 -7.26 10.01 -0.47
N GLU A 128 -6.94 11.03 0.32
CA GLU A 128 -5.67 11.78 0.21
C GLU A 128 -4.46 10.88 0.49
N GLY A 129 -4.49 10.07 1.55
CA GLY A 129 -3.39 9.15 1.88
C GLY A 129 -3.20 8.09 0.81
N SER A 130 -4.26 7.55 0.23
CA SER A 130 -4.16 6.59 -0.87
C SER A 130 -3.59 7.21 -2.14
N GLU A 131 -3.95 8.45 -2.47
CA GLU A 131 -3.39 9.20 -3.60
C GLU A 131 -1.89 9.41 -3.39
N ILE A 132 -1.44 9.82 -2.20
CA ILE A 132 -0.01 9.97 -1.89
C ILE A 132 0.74 8.64 -2.11
N ILE A 133 0.19 7.52 -1.65
CA ILE A 133 0.82 6.21 -1.83
C ILE A 133 0.93 5.85 -3.31
N VAL A 134 -0.15 5.98 -4.07
CA VAL A 134 -0.21 5.62 -5.49
C VAL A 134 0.70 6.53 -6.33
N ASP A 135 0.70 7.83 -6.08
CA ASP A 135 1.51 8.82 -6.82
C ASP A 135 3.02 8.62 -6.60
N ASN A 136 3.41 8.07 -5.44
CA ASN A 136 4.80 7.70 -5.19
C ASN A 136 5.19 6.34 -5.80
N CYS A 137 4.24 5.55 -6.32
CA CYS A 137 4.50 4.32 -7.05
C CYS A 137 4.74 4.64 -8.53
N GLN A 138 6.00 4.70 -8.97
CA GLN A 138 6.36 5.00 -10.35
C GLN A 138 5.99 3.89 -11.34
N VAL A 139 5.83 2.67 -10.85
CA VAL A 139 5.41 1.49 -11.63
C VAL A 139 4.18 0.90 -10.95
N ASN A 140 3.09 0.81 -11.70
CA ASN A 140 1.86 0.19 -11.26
C ASN A 140 1.61 -1.05 -12.12
N ILE A 141 1.43 -2.21 -11.49
CA ILE A 141 1.19 -3.49 -12.15
C ILE A 141 -0.23 -3.93 -11.80
N PHE A 142 -1.06 -4.12 -12.82
CA PHE A 142 -2.42 -4.61 -12.68
C PHE A 142 -2.47 -6.06 -13.13
N GLY A 143 -2.61 -7.00 -12.18
CA GLY A 143 -2.67 -8.44 -12.44
C GLY A 143 -4.02 -8.91 -12.97
N GLY A 144 -5.07 -8.16 -12.68
CA GLY A 144 -6.44 -8.42 -13.12
C GLY A 144 -7.46 -7.72 -12.21
N PHE A 145 -8.65 -7.51 -12.73
CA PHE A 145 -9.77 -6.91 -12.01
C PHE A 145 -11.09 -7.35 -12.66
N ALA A 146 -12.18 -7.31 -11.90
CA ALA A 146 -13.50 -7.62 -12.45
C ALA A 146 -13.93 -6.56 -13.49
N PRO A 147 -14.54 -6.96 -14.59
CA PRO A 147 -15.15 -6.03 -15.53
C PRO A 147 -16.13 -5.10 -14.82
N ALA A 148 -16.17 -3.82 -15.19
CA ALA A 148 -17.02 -2.80 -14.57
C ALA A 148 -16.74 -2.59 -13.06
N SER A 149 -15.57 -2.97 -12.57
CA SER A 149 -15.13 -2.61 -11.22
C SER A 149 -14.63 -1.16 -11.19
N GLN A 150 -14.65 -0.55 -10.01
CA GLN A 150 -14.11 0.79 -9.84
C GLN A 150 -12.61 0.88 -10.23
N THR A 151 -11.84 -0.17 -9.98
CA THR A 151 -10.44 -0.27 -10.44
C THR A 151 -10.33 -0.22 -11.96
N ALA A 152 -11.25 -0.88 -12.69
CA ALA A 152 -11.28 -0.82 -14.15
C ALA A 152 -11.58 0.60 -14.65
N GLU A 153 -12.51 1.31 -14.00
CA GLU A 153 -12.84 2.69 -14.34
C GLU A 153 -11.69 3.65 -14.04
N GLU A 154 -11.03 3.51 -12.90
CA GLU A 154 -9.87 4.32 -12.51
C GLU A 154 -8.71 4.13 -13.50
N LEU A 155 -8.43 2.88 -13.88
CA LEU A 155 -7.40 2.58 -14.87
C LEU A 155 -7.77 3.14 -16.25
N SER A 156 -9.02 2.98 -16.66
CA SER A 156 -9.51 3.55 -17.93
C SER A 156 -9.36 5.06 -17.99
N LYS A 157 -9.69 5.77 -16.90
CA LYS A 157 -9.50 7.21 -16.78
C LYS A 157 -8.02 7.60 -16.82
N ALA A 158 -7.15 6.83 -16.17
CA ALA A 158 -5.72 7.08 -16.17
C ALA A 158 -5.07 6.89 -17.55
N LEU A 159 -5.59 5.98 -18.37
CA LEU A 159 -5.16 5.78 -19.75
C LEU A 159 -5.67 6.87 -20.71
N GLY A 160 -6.68 7.62 -20.27
CA GLY A 160 -7.30 8.66 -21.07
C GLY A 160 -8.31 8.11 -22.09
N SER A 161 -8.79 9.01 -22.95
CA SER A 161 -9.76 8.69 -24.00
C SER A 161 -9.19 8.98 -25.39
N ARG A 162 -9.67 8.28 -26.38
CA ARG A 162 -9.39 8.57 -27.80
C ARG A 162 -10.64 8.94 -28.55
N THR A 163 -10.52 9.86 -29.48
CA THR A 163 -11.60 10.19 -30.39
C THR A 163 -11.72 9.12 -31.47
N VAL A 164 -12.89 8.51 -31.58
CA VAL A 164 -13.20 7.54 -32.64
C VAL A 164 -14.34 8.05 -33.48
N MET A 165 -14.31 7.74 -34.77
CA MET A 165 -15.41 8.02 -35.67
C MET A 165 -16.48 6.96 -35.47
N SER A 166 -17.65 7.35 -35.04
CA SER A 166 -18.83 6.49 -34.90
C SER A 166 -19.87 6.89 -35.92
N GLY A 167 -20.38 5.94 -36.67
CA GLY A 167 -21.39 6.19 -37.66
C GLY A 167 -22.60 5.28 -37.49
N SER A 168 -23.81 5.80 -37.69
CA SER A 168 -25.00 5.02 -37.83
C SER A 168 -25.50 5.09 -39.27
N ILE A 169 -25.85 3.94 -39.83
CA ILE A 169 -26.47 3.83 -41.15
C ILE A 169 -27.93 3.48 -40.91
N SER A 170 -28.81 4.40 -41.22
CA SER A 170 -30.26 4.11 -41.23
C SER A 170 -30.68 3.75 -42.67
N ARG A 171 -31.21 2.56 -42.87
CA ARG A 171 -31.76 2.12 -44.14
C ARG A 171 -33.28 2.34 -44.12
N GLY A 172 -33.71 3.51 -44.49
CA GLY A 172 -35.12 3.77 -44.84
C GLY A 172 -35.42 3.23 -46.26
N LYS A 173 -36.68 2.87 -46.50
CA LYS A 173 -37.14 2.25 -47.80
C LYS A 173 -36.96 3.20 -49.00
N ASN A 174 -36.83 4.49 -48.75
CA ASN A 174 -36.72 5.52 -49.78
C ASN A 174 -35.51 6.46 -49.70
N ASP A 175 -34.72 6.42 -48.63
CA ASP A 175 -33.52 7.27 -48.53
C ASP A 175 -32.54 6.78 -47.45
N PRO A 176 -31.33 6.30 -47.80
CA PRO A 176 -30.34 5.91 -46.83
C PRO A 176 -29.65 7.15 -46.26
N SER A 177 -29.91 7.47 -45.03
CA SER A 177 -29.16 8.54 -44.32
C SER A 177 -27.96 7.96 -43.57
N GLN A 178 -26.78 8.54 -43.75
CA GLN A 178 -25.60 8.28 -42.96
C GLN A 178 -25.31 9.45 -42.05
N SER A 179 -25.18 9.19 -40.78
CA SER A 179 -24.63 10.19 -39.83
C SER A 179 -23.28 9.71 -39.30
N LEU A 180 -22.27 10.53 -39.47
CA LEU A 180 -20.95 10.32 -38.90
C LEU A 180 -20.77 11.31 -37.75
N GLN A 181 -20.46 10.81 -36.57
CA GLN A 181 -20.15 11.62 -35.39
C GLN A 181 -18.80 11.20 -34.82
N MET A 182 -18.02 12.19 -34.38
CA MET A 182 -16.85 11.93 -33.57
C MET A 182 -17.29 11.73 -32.13
N MET A 183 -16.89 10.63 -31.53
CA MET A 183 -17.17 10.32 -30.13
C MET A 183 -15.85 10.03 -29.40
N GLU A 184 -15.72 10.56 -28.20
CA GLU A 184 -14.66 10.13 -27.29
C GLU A 184 -15.03 8.78 -26.69
N ARG A 185 -14.10 7.83 -26.74
CA ARG A 185 -14.19 6.54 -26.05
C ARG A 185 -12.94 6.31 -25.21
N PRO A 186 -13.13 5.77 -23.98
CA PRO A 186 -12.03 5.36 -23.14
C PRO A 186 -11.21 4.23 -23.74
#